data_6c8c4bd8cc75d494c385811d4e2a96e8
#
_entry.id   6c8c4bd8cc75d494c385811d4e2a96e8
#
_cell.length_a   1.000
_cell.length_b   1.000
_cell.length_c   1.000
_cell.angle_alpha   90.00
_cell.angle_beta   90.00
_cell.angle_gamma   90.00
#
_symmetry.space_group_name_H-M   'P 1'
#
loop_
_entity.id
_entity.type
_entity.pdbx_description
1 polymer ?
#
loop_
_entity_poly.entity_id
_entity_poly.type
_entity_poly.pdbx_seq_one_letter_code
_entity_poly.pdbx_strand_id
1 'polypeptide(L)'
;MLCPSPSLPLLARLLAPAALLALTATPAEAQPATPSVAQPAAAAPSCASHQGSLSFIGCSLAQQLALGPGAVTVTVVDLKSDRELPVPAALRERVQTAVTSALGPRSSDAKASELRKLRVELSIEKSAGVLRVNADVRRVTGLWQRIRHAKPSSERHGFAEAPLDAELRALIPPPPLVVSEVLKLKAPERGIVALACGPLGSDGGQELALVSRGSVRVGRVVGRAFAERKRASWSSLSAIAPAPLREPIASAEITAQGALRVGLTDRKDGLELSQDLAVLARFPALLPAPGGGCVERGPLGLLARWVGCTEPSHGRTQPATLDAIAGQNGTRLGRDQASGKLSGARPELGLSQNRVGAQLALGDADSDGAPELAFSADTLDARSDRLTLVTLEGDKLVPRFELPAPGITAVAICVGREGPGMAPLVVATGDELWLIR
;
A
#
# COMPACT_ATOMS: atom_id res chain seq x y z
N MET A 1 -41.89 -28.51 -36.29
CA MET A 1 -40.96 -28.60 -37.43
C MET A 1 -39.55 -28.48 -36.85
N LEU A 2 -38.95 -29.63 -36.66
CA LEU A 2 -37.63 -30.09 -37.13
C LEU A 2 -36.43 -29.31 -36.60
N CYS A 3 -35.76 -29.88 -35.62
CA CYS A 3 -34.28 -29.78 -35.39
C CYS A 3 -33.50 -30.21 -36.65
N PRO A 4 -32.19 -29.82 -36.76
CA PRO A 4 -31.22 -30.78 -36.27
C PRO A 4 -29.97 -30.18 -35.61
N SER A 5 -29.41 -30.88 -34.64
CA SER A 5 -27.97 -30.93 -34.36
C SER A 5 -27.22 -31.68 -35.45
N PRO A 6 -25.92 -31.45 -35.63
CA PRO A 6 -25.01 -32.55 -35.33
C PRO A 6 -23.63 -32.14 -34.73
N SER A 7 -23.16 -32.99 -33.89
CA SER A 7 -22.00 -33.91 -33.96
C SER A 7 -20.61 -33.35 -33.65
N LEU A 8 -20.07 -33.88 -32.56
CA LEU A 8 -18.63 -34.09 -32.24
C LEU A 8 -17.89 -34.94 -33.30
N PRO A 9 -16.54 -34.85 -33.34
CA PRO A 9 -15.72 -36.03 -33.08
C PRO A 9 -14.57 -35.76 -32.10
N LEU A 10 -14.40 -36.53 -31.18
CA LEU A 10 -13.57 -37.70 -30.81
C LEU A 10 -12.18 -37.87 -31.47
N LEU A 11 -11.18 -38.11 -30.56
CA LEU A 11 -9.97 -38.95 -30.68
C LEU A 11 -8.70 -38.41 -31.37
N ALA A 12 -7.65 -38.37 -30.55
CA ALA A 12 -6.34 -39.04 -30.77
C ALA A 12 -5.46 -38.85 -29.51
N ARG A 13 -5.29 -39.87 -28.68
CA ARG A 13 -4.23 -40.89 -28.61
C ARG A 13 -2.84 -40.34 -28.31
N LEU A 14 -2.43 -40.48 -27.05
CA LEU A 14 -1.32 -41.29 -26.50
C LEU A 14 -0.16 -41.64 -27.43
N LEU A 15 1.04 -41.22 -27.10
CA LEU A 15 2.29 -42.00 -27.27
C LEU A 15 3.36 -41.43 -26.31
N ALA A 16 3.73 -42.28 -25.33
CA ALA A 16 4.97 -42.14 -24.57
C ALA A 16 6.07 -42.95 -25.30
N PRO A 17 7.33 -42.56 -25.20
CA PRO A 17 8.40 -43.53 -25.35
C PRO A 17 9.12 -43.77 -24.04
N ALA A 18 9.27 -45.02 -23.71
CA ALA A 18 10.17 -45.58 -22.73
C ALA A 18 11.63 -45.40 -23.23
N ALA A 19 12.52 -44.96 -22.36
CA ALA A 19 13.97 -44.97 -22.63
C ALA A 19 14.66 -45.92 -21.67
N LEU A 20 15.39 -46.81 -22.28
CA LEU A 20 16.19 -47.90 -21.73
C LEU A 20 17.26 -47.42 -20.72
N LEU A 21 17.36 -48.20 -19.64
CA LEU A 21 18.52 -48.29 -18.77
C LEU A 21 19.68 -49.02 -19.49
N ALA A 22 20.78 -48.35 -19.63
CA ALA A 22 22.06 -49.01 -19.94
C ALA A 22 22.95 -48.92 -18.70
N LEU A 23 23.16 -50.08 -18.06
CA LEU A 23 24.22 -50.30 -17.07
C LEU A 23 25.54 -50.39 -17.79
N THR A 24 26.48 -49.48 -17.51
CA THR A 24 27.90 -49.67 -17.82
C THR A 24 28.69 -49.70 -16.51
N ALA A 25 29.27 -50.84 -16.24
CA ALA A 25 30.26 -51.04 -15.18
C ALA A 25 31.56 -50.37 -15.56
N THR A 26 32.15 -49.55 -14.68
CA THR A 26 33.50 -49.03 -14.79
C THR A 26 34.37 -49.50 -13.63
N PRO A 27 35.65 -49.72 -13.86
CA PRO A 27 36.54 -50.42 -12.93
C PRO A 27 37.04 -49.56 -11.79
N ALA A 28 37.34 -50.24 -10.69
CA ALA A 28 37.92 -49.67 -9.48
C ALA A 28 39.27 -49.01 -9.74
N GLU A 29 39.35 -47.73 -9.45
CA GLU A 29 40.62 -46.98 -9.50
C GLU A 29 40.96 -46.49 -8.08
N ALA A 30 42.24 -46.52 -7.77
CA ALA A 30 42.87 -46.40 -6.46
C ALA A 30 42.50 -45.12 -5.71
N GLN A 31 42.20 -45.22 -4.39
CA GLN A 31 42.04 -44.11 -3.47
C GLN A 31 43.35 -43.33 -3.31
N PRO A 32 43.39 -42.05 -3.59
CA PRO A 32 44.45 -41.18 -3.09
C PRO A 32 44.07 -40.67 -1.69
N ALA A 33 45.10 -40.47 -0.87
CA ALA A 33 45.08 -40.05 0.52
C ALA A 33 44.13 -38.88 0.79
N THR A 34 43.33 -39.02 1.86
CA THR A 34 42.46 -38.02 2.42
C THR A 34 43.21 -36.74 2.80
N PRO A 35 42.90 -35.57 2.17
CA PRO A 35 43.35 -34.32 2.74
C PRO A 35 42.55 -34.02 4.01
N SER A 36 43.21 -33.58 5.04
CA SER A 36 42.69 -33.09 6.31
C SER A 36 41.51 -32.16 6.05
N VAL A 37 40.33 -32.55 6.51
CA VAL A 37 39.12 -31.74 6.48
C VAL A 37 39.36 -30.48 7.33
N ALA A 38 39.64 -29.37 6.68
CA ALA A 38 39.58 -28.06 7.32
C ALA A 38 38.17 -27.92 7.94
N GLN A 39 38.08 -27.70 9.23
CA GLN A 39 36.84 -27.38 9.92
C GLN A 39 36.12 -26.28 9.15
N PRO A 40 34.84 -26.45 8.81
CA PRO A 40 34.08 -25.39 8.15
C PRO A 40 34.09 -24.17 9.07
N ALA A 41 34.59 -23.04 8.54
CA ALA A 41 34.50 -21.77 9.22
C ALA A 41 33.03 -21.57 9.64
N ALA A 42 32.82 -21.25 10.92
CA ALA A 42 31.48 -21.04 11.47
C ALA A 42 30.70 -20.11 10.51
N ALA A 43 29.57 -20.61 10.02
CA ALA A 43 28.74 -19.86 9.10
C ALA A 43 28.40 -18.51 9.75
N ALA A 44 28.74 -17.41 9.07
CA ALA A 44 28.42 -16.07 9.56
C ALA A 44 26.91 -16.00 9.86
N PRO A 45 26.48 -15.46 11.02
CA PRO A 45 25.08 -15.38 11.37
C PRO A 45 24.29 -14.68 10.27
N SER A 46 23.22 -15.30 9.79
CA SER A 46 22.39 -14.76 8.74
C SER A 46 21.67 -13.50 9.23
N CYS A 47 21.83 -12.36 8.57
CA CYS A 47 21.17 -11.11 8.95
C CYS A 47 19.64 -11.19 8.81
N ALA A 48 19.11 -12.23 8.19
CA ALA A 48 17.67 -12.47 8.03
C ALA A 48 16.93 -12.67 9.38
N SER A 49 17.64 -12.99 10.46
CA SER A 49 17.05 -13.15 11.80
C SER A 49 16.89 -11.82 12.57
N HIS A 50 17.41 -10.71 12.05
CA HIS A 50 17.29 -9.42 12.72
C HIS A 50 15.87 -8.84 12.56
N GLN A 51 15.22 -8.56 13.68
CA GLN A 51 13.94 -7.88 13.71
C GLN A 51 14.17 -6.37 13.51
N GLY A 52 13.58 -5.80 12.46
CA GLY A 52 13.64 -4.37 12.14
C GLY A 52 14.68 -3.99 11.09
N SER A 53 14.30 -3.04 10.26
CA SER A 53 15.08 -2.59 9.09
C SER A 53 16.43 -1.99 9.45
N LEU A 54 16.54 -1.24 10.55
CA LEU A 54 17.80 -0.67 10.99
C LEU A 54 18.82 -1.73 11.43
N SER A 55 18.37 -2.74 12.18
CA SER A 55 19.20 -3.85 12.61
C SER A 55 19.69 -4.68 11.42
N PHE A 56 18.81 -4.92 10.45
CA PHE A 56 19.14 -5.61 9.20
C PHE A 56 20.21 -4.84 8.39
N ILE A 57 20.04 -3.52 8.22
CA ILE A 57 21.01 -2.66 7.52
C ILE A 57 22.37 -2.71 8.20
N GLY A 58 22.42 -2.55 9.53
CA GLY A 58 23.65 -2.61 10.29
C GLY A 58 24.38 -3.94 10.12
N CYS A 59 23.68 -5.04 10.27
CA CYS A 59 24.21 -6.39 10.09
C CYS A 59 24.70 -6.64 8.65
N SER A 60 23.90 -6.30 7.65
CA SER A 60 24.22 -6.49 6.24
C SER A 60 25.48 -5.72 5.83
N LEU A 61 25.61 -4.47 6.25
CA LEU A 61 26.81 -3.67 5.99
C LEU A 61 28.03 -4.23 6.73
N ALA A 62 27.88 -4.65 7.99
CA ALA A 62 28.99 -5.24 8.75
C ALA A 62 29.52 -6.50 8.06
N GLN A 63 28.64 -7.37 7.56
CA GLN A 63 29.03 -8.57 6.80
C GLN A 63 29.73 -8.24 5.49
N GLN A 64 29.16 -7.33 4.67
CA GLN A 64 29.72 -6.98 3.35
C GLN A 64 31.07 -6.27 3.49
N LEU A 65 31.20 -5.40 4.45
CA LEU A 65 32.44 -4.66 4.67
C LEU A 65 33.52 -5.50 5.35
N ALA A 66 33.15 -6.57 6.06
CA ALA A 66 34.04 -7.50 6.77
C ALA A 66 35.19 -6.74 7.49
N LEU A 67 34.85 -5.65 8.17
CA LEU A 67 35.80 -4.83 8.92
C LEU A 67 36.22 -5.62 10.14
N GLY A 68 37.51 -6.00 10.20
CA GLY A 68 38.06 -6.60 11.40
C GLY A 68 38.02 -5.63 12.60
N PRO A 69 38.33 -6.14 13.82
CA PRO A 69 38.36 -5.31 15.01
C PRO A 69 39.35 -4.17 14.81
N GLY A 70 38.87 -2.97 14.74
CA GLY A 70 39.66 -1.75 14.52
C GLY A 70 38.82 -0.50 14.74
N ALA A 71 39.47 0.65 14.98
CA ALA A 71 38.78 1.90 15.18
C ALA A 71 38.21 2.42 13.85
N VAL A 72 36.91 2.27 13.65
CA VAL A 72 36.17 2.81 12.50
C VAL A 72 35.38 4.04 12.96
N THR A 73 35.59 5.16 12.31
CA THR A 73 34.74 6.35 12.50
C THR A 73 33.67 6.34 11.46
N VAL A 74 32.41 6.17 11.88
CA VAL A 74 31.23 6.20 10.99
C VAL A 74 30.78 7.63 10.80
N THR A 75 30.64 8.06 9.55
CA THR A 75 30.08 9.37 9.18
C THR A 75 28.92 9.13 8.23
N VAL A 76 27.74 9.54 8.62
CA VAL A 76 26.52 9.44 7.81
C VAL A 76 26.31 10.77 7.07
N VAL A 77 26.09 10.71 5.77
CA VAL A 77 25.81 11.86 4.91
C VAL A 77 24.55 11.61 4.11
N ASP A 78 23.85 12.68 3.81
CA ASP A 78 22.69 12.67 2.93
C ASP A 78 23.14 12.67 1.47
N LEU A 79 22.62 11.75 0.67
CA LEU A 79 22.81 11.76 -0.78
C LEU A 79 21.79 12.76 -1.35
N LYS A 80 22.23 13.97 -1.63
CA LYS A 80 21.38 15.00 -2.23
C LYS A 80 21.05 14.63 -3.67
N SER A 81 19.81 14.19 -3.88
CA SER A 81 19.22 13.99 -5.20
C SER A 81 17.90 14.74 -5.26
N ASP A 82 17.62 15.40 -6.37
CA ASP A 82 16.35 16.13 -6.59
C ASP A 82 15.12 15.22 -6.61
N ARG A 83 15.33 13.90 -6.64
CA ARG A 83 14.29 12.87 -6.67
C ARG A 83 14.02 12.21 -5.32
N GLU A 84 14.80 12.52 -4.32
CA GLU A 84 14.77 11.85 -3.02
C GLU A 84 14.30 12.79 -1.92
N LEU A 85 13.73 12.21 -0.86
CA LEU A 85 13.37 12.96 0.33
C LEU A 85 14.64 13.37 1.08
N PRO A 86 14.68 14.57 1.69
CA PRO A 86 15.77 14.93 2.59
C PRO A 86 15.80 13.96 3.77
N VAL A 87 16.98 13.40 4.06
CA VAL A 87 17.15 12.46 5.17
C VAL A 87 17.16 13.21 6.50
N PRO A 88 16.20 12.99 7.40
CA PRO A 88 16.12 13.64 8.69
C PRO A 88 17.36 13.39 9.55
N ALA A 89 17.71 14.34 10.40
CA ALA A 89 18.84 14.22 11.32
C ALA A 89 18.67 12.99 12.25
N ALA A 90 17.45 12.76 12.74
CA ALA A 90 17.13 11.63 13.61
C ALA A 90 17.38 10.27 12.91
N LEU A 91 17.00 10.13 11.63
CA LEU A 91 17.28 8.93 10.87
C LEU A 91 18.77 8.70 10.66
N ARG A 92 19.52 9.75 10.34
CA ARG A 92 21.00 9.68 10.22
C ARG A 92 21.66 9.18 11.50
N GLU A 93 21.23 9.70 12.64
CA GLU A 93 21.73 9.29 13.96
C GLU A 93 21.39 7.83 14.27
N ARG A 94 20.18 7.39 13.98
CA ARG A 94 19.77 6.00 14.16
C ARG A 94 20.55 5.03 13.29
N VAL A 95 20.70 5.33 12.00
CA VAL A 95 21.53 4.52 11.08
C VAL A 95 22.99 4.50 11.55
N GLN A 96 23.55 5.65 11.97
CA GLN A 96 24.90 5.71 12.51
C GLN A 96 25.04 4.79 13.73
N THR A 97 24.08 4.81 14.64
CA THR A 97 24.05 3.96 15.83
C THR A 97 23.96 2.48 15.45
N ALA A 98 23.04 2.12 14.55
CA ALA A 98 22.85 0.73 14.09
C ALA A 98 24.11 0.17 13.42
N VAL A 99 24.75 0.93 12.53
CA VAL A 99 25.98 0.54 11.86
C VAL A 99 27.15 0.43 12.85
N THR A 100 27.28 1.41 13.76
CA THR A 100 28.32 1.38 14.77
C THR A 100 28.20 0.19 15.72
N SER A 101 26.97 -0.11 16.14
CA SER A 101 26.69 -1.28 17.01
C SER A 101 27.00 -2.60 16.31
N ALA A 102 26.65 -2.72 15.03
CA ALA A 102 26.90 -3.93 14.25
C ALA A 102 28.39 -4.15 13.94
N LEU A 103 29.18 -3.10 13.84
CA LEU A 103 30.63 -3.18 13.67
C LEU A 103 31.38 -3.57 14.95
N GLY A 104 30.70 -3.61 16.09
CA GLY A 104 31.24 -4.00 17.37
C GLY A 104 32.01 -2.91 18.13
N PRO A 105 32.41 -3.20 19.39
CA PRO A 105 33.09 -2.22 20.24
C PRO A 105 34.47 -1.85 19.69
N ARG A 106 34.83 -0.59 19.85
CA ARG A 106 36.15 -0.08 19.48
C ARG A 106 37.22 -0.76 20.34
N SER A 107 38.25 -1.33 19.71
CA SER A 107 39.44 -1.73 20.44
C SER A 107 40.14 -0.46 20.93
N SER A 108 40.30 -0.32 22.23
CA SER A 108 41.05 0.79 22.86
C SER A 108 42.52 0.85 22.43
N ASP A 109 43.04 -0.24 21.89
CA ASP A 109 44.47 -0.41 21.60
C ASP A 109 44.82 -0.25 20.11
N ALA A 110 43.85 0.18 19.28
CA ALA A 110 44.11 0.40 17.87
C ALA A 110 45.07 1.59 17.65
N LYS A 111 46.24 1.31 17.03
CA LYS A 111 47.19 2.35 16.65
C LYS A 111 46.55 3.39 15.72
N ALA A 112 46.88 4.65 15.86
CA ALA A 112 46.37 5.76 15.05
C ALA A 112 46.52 5.52 13.52
N SER A 113 47.48 4.69 13.09
CA SER A 113 47.70 4.28 11.70
C SER A 113 46.65 3.33 11.14
N GLU A 114 45.79 2.73 11.98
CA GLU A 114 44.73 1.77 11.59
C GLU A 114 43.34 2.38 11.57
N LEU A 115 43.24 3.68 11.82
CA LEU A 115 41.97 4.41 11.78
C LEU A 115 41.39 4.40 10.36
N ARG A 116 40.23 3.78 10.21
CA ARG A 116 39.43 3.81 8.97
C ARG A 116 38.24 4.74 9.15
N LYS A 117 37.87 5.41 8.08
CA LYS A 117 36.63 6.18 8.01
C LYS A 117 35.62 5.44 7.15
N LEU A 118 34.46 5.15 7.75
CA LEU A 118 33.32 4.65 7.03
C LEU A 118 32.41 5.82 6.68
N ARG A 119 32.25 6.09 5.40
CA ARG A 119 31.25 7.05 4.90
C ARG A 119 30.01 6.26 4.52
N VAL A 120 28.89 6.58 5.14
CA VAL A 120 27.59 5.99 4.88
C VAL A 120 26.74 7.05 4.18
N GLU A 121 26.27 6.76 2.98
CA GLU A 121 25.37 7.61 2.20
C GLU A 121 23.98 7.00 2.25
N LEU A 122 23.00 7.83 2.67
CA LEU A 122 21.60 7.44 2.78
C LEU A 122 20.79 8.04 1.64
N SER A 123 19.89 7.25 1.07
CA SER A 123 18.86 7.72 0.17
C SER A 123 17.53 7.05 0.48
N ILE A 124 16.43 7.80 0.37
CA ILE A 124 15.08 7.30 0.57
C ILE A 124 14.38 7.34 -0.78
N GLU A 125 14.12 6.16 -1.34
CA GLU A 125 13.36 6.05 -2.57
C GLU A 125 11.86 6.10 -2.29
N LYS A 126 11.21 7.19 -2.70
CA LYS A 126 9.78 7.43 -2.45
C LYS A 126 8.88 6.36 -3.07
N SER A 127 9.17 5.97 -4.31
CA SER A 127 8.29 5.08 -5.09
C SER A 127 8.25 3.64 -4.58
N ALA A 128 9.32 3.20 -3.91
CA ALA A 128 9.44 1.82 -3.44
C ALA A 128 9.22 1.65 -1.93
N GLY A 129 9.10 2.75 -1.18
CA GLY A 129 9.02 2.68 0.29
C GLY A 129 10.26 2.01 0.90
N VAL A 130 11.45 2.31 0.36
CA VAL A 130 12.71 1.64 0.69
C VAL A 130 13.78 2.64 1.08
N LEU A 131 14.48 2.33 2.17
CA LEU A 131 15.72 3.02 2.56
C LEU A 131 16.91 2.30 1.91
N ARG A 132 17.68 3.02 1.10
CA ARG A 132 18.94 2.56 0.53
C ARG A 132 20.11 3.15 1.27
N VAL A 133 21.09 2.30 1.56
CA VAL A 133 22.29 2.66 2.30
C VAL A 133 23.51 2.19 1.54
N ASN A 134 24.32 3.14 1.07
CA ASN A 134 25.63 2.89 0.48
C ASN A 134 26.71 3.19 1.51
N ALA A 135 27.70 2.34 1.62
CA ALA A 135 28.77 2.47 2.59
C ALA A 135 30.15 2.29 1.94
N ASP A 136 31.00 3.29 2.08
CA ASP A 136 32.37 3.27 1.57
C ASP A 136 33.38 3.31 2.71
N VAL A 137 34.29 2.36 2.74
CA VAL A 137 35.44 2.34 3.66
C VAL A 137 36.61 3.05 3.01
N ARG A 138 37.14 4.05 3.71
CA ARG A 138 38.30 4.85 3.24
C ARG A 138 39.37 4.85 4.30
N ARG A 139 40.64 4.72 3.91
CA ARG A 139 41.75 4.96 4.82
C ARG A 139 41.84 6.44 5.20
N VAL A 140 42.18 6.69 6.43
CA VAL A 140 42.54 8.08 6.84
C VAL A 140 43.82 8.47 6.16
N THR A 141 43.76 9.39 5.22
CA THR A 141 44.93 9.92 4.53
C THR A 141 45.80 10.73 5.47
N GLY A 142 47.11 10.44 5.52
CA GLY A 142 48.08 11.23 6.25
C GLY A 142 48.16 12.67 5.77
N LEU A 143 48.77 13.54 6.57
CA LEU A 143 48.88 14.99 6.30
C LEU A 143 49.41 15.28 4.89
N TRP A 144 50.43 14.55 4.46
CA TRP A 144 51.07 14.70 3.14
C TRP A 144 50.16 14.32 1.95
N GLN A 145 49.29 13.37 2.11
CA GLN A 145 48.30 13.00 1.07
C GLN A 145 47.21 14.05 0.97
N ARG A 146 46.83 14.70 2.08
CA ARG A 146 45.87 15.81 2.07
C ARG A 146 46.44 17.04 1.37
N ILE A 147 47.71 17.34 1.59
CA ILE A 147 48.40 18.47 0.92
C ILE A 147 48.47 18.26 -0.60
N ARG A 148 48.62 17.03 -1.05
CA ARG A 148 48.64 16.67 -2.49
C ARG A 148 47.24 16.54 -3.13
N HIS A 149 46.16 16.85 -2.40
CA HIS A 149 44.78 16.71 -2.87
C HIS A 149 44.44 15.32 -3.44
N ALA A 150 45.14 14.27 -3.02
CA ALA A 150 44.88 12.90 -3.44
C ALA A 150 43.49 12.48 -2.94
N LYS A 151 42.60 12.14 -3.87
CA LYS A 151 41.28 11.59 -3.49
C LYS A 151 41.49 10.26 -2.77
N PRO A 152 40.96 10.09 -1.55
CA PRO A 152 41.06 8.81 -0.85
C PRO A 152 40.36 7.73 -1.67
N SER A 153 41.06 6.65 -2.00
CA SER A 153 40.46 5.49 -2.68
C SER A 153 39.52 4.76 -1.71
N SER A 154 38.36 4.33 -2.22
CA SER A 154 37.51 3.39 -1.49
C SER A 154 38.19 2.03 -1.44
N GLU A 155 38.32 1.44 -0.25
CA GLU A 155 38.91 0.11 -0.08
C GLU A 155 37.85 -0.98 -0.20
N ARG A 156 36.66 -0.71 0.28
CA ARG A 156 35.50 -1.61 0.28
C ARG A 156 34.24 -0.79 0.12
N HIS A 157 33.28 -1.40 -0.56
CA HIS A 157 31.94 -0.87 -0.76
C HIS A 157 30.92 -1.85 -0.24
N GLY A 158 29.88 -1.35 0.44
CA GLY A 158 28.76 -2.12 0.91
C GLY A 158 27.46 -1.44 0.51
N PHE A 159 26.44 -2.23 0.27
CA PHE A 159 25.09 -1.78 -0.06
C PHE A 159 24.06 -2.55 0.75
N ALA A 160 23.10 -1.84 1.32
CA ALA A 160 21.96 -2.45 1.99
C ALA A 160 20.68 -1.73 1.58
N GLU A 161 19.63 -2.50 1.46
CA GLU A 161 18.30 -2.00 1.14
C GLU A 161 17.31 -2.62 2.13
N ALA A 162 16.45 -1.81 2.74
CA ALA A 162 15.46 -2.26 3.69
C ALA A 162 14.13 -1.51 3.49
N PRO A 163 12.97 -2.19 3.66
CA PRO A 163 11.68 -1.55 3.61
C PRO A 163 11.55 -0.51 4.72
N LEU A 164 10.78 0.55 4.48
CA LEU A 164 10.43 1.52 5.52
C LEU A 164 9.43 0.86 6.48
N ASP A 165 9.94 0.30 7.57
CA ASP A 165 9.11 -0.22 8.65
C ASP A 165 8.56 0.92 9.53
N ALA A 166 7.76 0.57 10.55
CA ALA A 166 7.14 1.56 11.43
C ALA A 166 8.17 2.44 12.18
N GLU A 167 9.35 1.88 12.53
CA GLU A 167 10.42 2.65 13.19
C GLU A 167 11.04 3.68 12.23
N LEU A 168 11.34 3.28 11.01
CA LEU A 168 11.90 4.17 10.00
C LEU A 168 10.90 5.26 9.59
N ARG A 169 9.63 4.90 9.41
CA ARG A 169 8.57 5.87 9.07
C ARG A 169 8.38 6.93 10.15
N ALA A 170 8.43 6.55 11.42
CA ALA A 170 8.33 7.51 12.53
C ALA A 170 9.47 8.54 12.55
N LEU A 171 10.59 8.26 11.87
CA LEU A 171 11.75 9.18 11.78
C LEU A 171 11.73 10.06 10.52
N ILE A 172 10.88 9.72 9.53
CA ILE A 172 10.79 10.43 8.25
C ILE A 172 9.52 11.26 8.29
N PRO A 173 9.59 12.59 8.35
CA PRO A 173 8.39 13.40 8.26
C PRO A 173 7.71 13.14 6.91
N PRO A 174 6.39 12.93 6.88
CA PRO A 174 5.67 12.74 5.64
C PRO A 174 5.90 13.96 4.73
N PRO A 175 6.16 13.76 3.43
CA PRO A 175 6.37 14.85 2.50
C PRO A 175 5.12 15.73 2.46
N PRO A 176 5.26 17.06 2.35
CA PRO A 176 4.10 17.91 2.18
C PRO A 176 3.37 17.51 0.89
N LEU A 177 2.08 17.21 1.00
CA LEU A 177 1.24 16.96 -0.16
C LEU A 177 0.83 18.32 -0.73
N VAL A 178 1.30 18.61 -1.93
CA VAL A 178 0.98 19.83 -2.65
C VAL A 178 -0.05 19.49 -3.72
N VAL A 179 -1.24 20.07 -3.59
CA VAL A 179 -2.25 20.01 -4.66
C VAL A 179 -1.75 20.86 -5.82
N SER A 180 -1.36 20.19 -6.90
CA SER A 180 -0.84 20.86 -8.11
C SER A 180 -1.94 21.26 -9.07
N GLU A 181 -3.04 20.50 -9.09
CA GLU A 181 -4.16 20.70 -10.01
C GLU A 181 -5.48 20.23 -9.41
N VAL A 182 -6.54 21.00 -9.63
CA VAL A 182 -7.92 20.57 -9.38
C VAL A 182 -8.69 20.64 -10.69
N LEU A 183 -8.91 19.50 -11.31
CA LEU A 183 -9.66 19.38 -12.55
C LEU A 183 -11.13 19.09 -12.23
N LYS A 184 -12.01 20.04 -12.57
CA LYS A 184 -13.47 19.89 -12.40
C LYS A 184 -14.10 19.40 -13.69
N LEU A 185 -14.87 18.34 -13.59
CA LEU A 185 -15.57 17.67 -14.70
C LEU A 185 -17.06 17.67 -14.40
N LYS A 186 -17.89 17.72 -15.44
CA LYS A 186 -19.31 17.44 -15.26
C LYS A 186 -19.51 15.96 -14.92
N ALA A 187 -20.23 15.67 -13.85
CA ALA A 187 -20.57 14.29 -13.51
C ALA A 187 -21.49 13.68 -14.60
N PRO A 188 -21.31 12.40 -14.99
CA PRO A 188 -22.15 11.76 -16.00
C PRO A 188 -23.58 11.53 -15.53
N GLU A 189 -23.81 11.55 -14.21
CA GLU A 189 -25.12 11.50 -13.58
C GLU A 189 -25.06 12.16 -12.19
N ARG A 190 -26.22 12.52 -11.66
CA ARG A 190 -26.37 13.03 -10.30
C ARG A 190 -26.48 11.89 -9.29
N GLY A 191 -26.22 12.20 -8.02
CA GLY A 191 -26.42 11.25 -6.94
C GLY A 191 -25.41 10.10 -6.94
N ILE A 192 -24.16 10.40 -7.25
CA ILE A 192 -23.02 9.50 -7.03
C ILE A 192 -22.83 9.37 -5.53
N VAL A 193 -22.86 8.15 -5.01
CA VAL A 193 -22.82 7.83 -3.57
C VAL A 193 -21.58 7.03 -3.17
N ALA A 194 -20.86 6.46 -4.14
CA ALA A 194 -19.53 5.89 -3.91
C ALA A 194 -18.67 5.97 -5.16
N LEU A 195 -17.37 5.99 -4.93
CA LEU A 195 -16.32 6.05 -5.94
C LEU A 195 -15.27 4.98 -5.68
N ALA A 196 -14.68 4.42 -6.73
CA ALA A 196 -13.43 3.68 -6.66
C ALA A 196 -12.55 4.05 -7.85
N CYS A 197 -11.24 4.09 -7.63
CA CYS A 197 -10.27 4.44 -8.67
C CYS A 197 -9.08 3.48 -8.58
N GLY A 198 -8.71 2.86 -9.71
CA GLY A 198 -7.61 1.91 -9.76
C GLY A 198 -7.56 1.12 -11.06
N PRO A 199 -6.66 0.13 -11.16
CA PRO A 199 -6.57 -0.74 -12.32
C PRO A 199 -7.75 -1.73 -12.34
N LEU A 200 -8.65 -1.60 -13.33
CA LEU A 200 -9.78 -2.51 -13.54
C LEU A 200 -9.54 -3.36 -14.77
N GLY A 201 -9.46 -4.69 -14.58
CA GLY A 201 -9.11 -5.63 -15.63
C GLY A 201 -7.62 -5.84 -15.82
N SER A 202 -7.24 -6.53 -16.89
CA SER A 202 -5.88 -6.98 -17.14
C SER A 202 -4.99 -5.95 -17.86
N ASP A 203 -5.57 -4.88 -18.40
CA ASP A 203 -4.83 -3.87 -19.17
C ASP A 203 -4.08 -2.83 -18.31
N GLY A 204 -4.22 -2.92 -16.97
CA GLY A 204 -3.50 -2.11 -16.00
C GLY A 204 -3.81 -0.61 -16.04
N GLY A 205 -4.71 -0.19 -16.92
CA GLY A 205 -5.11 1.21 -17.05
C GLY A 205 -5.94 1.68 -15.87
N GLN A 206 -5.66 2.87 -15.36
CA GLN A 206 -6.45 3.48 -14.29
C GLN A 206 -7.86 3.79 -14.75
N GLU A 207 -8.86 3.20 -14.09
CA GLU A 207 -10.28 3.43 -14.32
C GLU A 207 -10.95 4.01 -13.07
N LEU A 208 -12.04 4.71 -13.31
CA LEU A 208 -12.90 5.26 -12.29
C LEU A 208 -14.24 4.53 -12.32
N ALA A 209 -14.64 3.96 -11.20
CA ALA A 209 -15.95 3.42 -10.99
C ALA A 209 -16.82 4.42 -10.23
N LEU A 210 -18.01 4.68 -10.77
CA LEU A 210 -19.00 5.58 -10.21
C LEU A 210 -20.23 4.76 -9.81
N VAL A 211 -20.61 4.83 -8.55
CA VAL A 211 -21.81 4.17 -8.02
C VAL A 211 -22.84 5.22 -7.70
N SER A 212 -23.98 5.17 -8.38
CA SER A 212 -25.16 5.96 -8.07
C SER A 212 -26.30 5.07 -7.57
N ARG A 213 -27.41 5.66 -7.16
CA ARG A 213 -28.63 4.88 -6.84
C ARG A 213 -29.21 4.12 -8.03
N GLY A 214 -28.97 4.62 -9.25
CA GLY A 214 -29.53 4.04 -10.49
C GLY A 214 -28.64 3.04 -11.18
N SER A 215 -27.33 3.24 -11.10
CA SER A 215 -26.37 2.51 -11.93
C SER A 215 -24.98 2.41 -11.32
N VAL A 216 -24.21 1.46 -11.83
CA VAL A 216 -22.76 1.37 -11.71
C VAL A 216 -22.18 1.70 -13.09
N ARG A 217 -21.20 2.60 -13.13
CA ARG A 217 -20.51 3.01 -14.37
C ARG A 217 -19.02 2.87 -14.18
N VAL A 218 -18.33 2.50 -15.23
CA VAL A 218 -16.86 2.46 -15.26
C VAL A 218 -16.36 3.17 -16.50
N GLY A 219 -15.24 3.85 -16.38
CA GLY A 219 -14.61 4.60 -17.45
C GLY A 219 -13.34 5.31 -17.00
N ARG A 220 -12.85 6.19 -17.85
CA ARG A 220 -11.60 6.94 -17.61
C ARG A 220 -11.83 8.44 -17.72
N VAL A 221 -11.00 9.21 -17.05
CA VAL A 221 -10.93 10.64 -17.28
C VAL A 221 -10.02 10.89 -18.49
N VAL A 222 -10.58 11.45 -19.54
CA VAL A 222 -9.86 11.81 -20.76
C VAL A 222 -10.02 13.31 -20.99
N GLY A 223 -8.90 14.04 -20.87
CA GLY A 223 -8.94 15.50 -20.89
C GLY A 223 -9.83 16.04 -19.75
N ARG A 224 -10.92 16.72 -20.12
CA ARG A 224 -11.88 17.32 -19.17
C ARG A 224 -13.25 16.61 -19.17
N ALA A 225 -13.29 15.34 -19.50
CA ALA A 225 -14.52 14.57 -19.54
C ALA A 225 -14.35 13.17 -18.94
N PHE A 226 -15.41 12.64 -18.37
CA PHE A 226 -15.49 11.23 -18.02
C PHE A 226 -15.92 10.46 -19.29
N ALA A 227 -15.00 9.64 -19.82
CA ALA A 227 -15.25 8.75 -20.94
C ALA A 227 -15.81 7.41 -20.39
N GLU A 228 -17.12 7.27 -20.43
CA GLU A 228 -17.80 6.04 -19.99
C GLU A 228 -17.43 4.88 -20.92
N ARG A 229 -16.96 3.78 -20.35
CA ARG A 229 -16.70 2.53 -21.07
C ARG A 229 -17.87 1.56 -20.95
N LYS A 230 -18.42 1.42 -19.74
CA LYS A 230 -19.52 0.51 -19.46
C LYS A 230 -20.46 1.06 -18.39
N ARG A 231 -21.72 0.67 -18.49
CA ARG A 231 -22.76 0.98 -17.52
C ARG A 231 -23.64 -0.24 -17.27
N ALA A 232 -24.04 -0.45 -16.01
CA ALA A 232 -25.02 -1.45 -15.62
C ALA A 232 -26.07 -0.81 -14.69
N SER A 233 -27.34 -1.11 -14.91
CA SER A 233 -28.43 -0.68 -14.02
C SER A 233 -28.49 -1.57 -12.78
N TRP A 234 -28.78 -1.01 -11.61
CA TRP A 234 -28.98 -1.82 -10.41
C TRP A 234 -30.15 -2.81 -10.56
N SER A 235 -31.17 -2.48 -11.34
CA SER A 235 -32.29 -3.41 -11.60
C SER A 235 -31.86 -4.71 -12.27
N SER A 236 -30.77 -4.68 -13.03
CA SER A 236 -30.18 -5.89 -13.65
C SER A 236 -29.15 -6.58 -12.76
N LEU A 237 -28.61 -5.90 -11.77
CA LEU A 237 -27.53 -6.40 -10.92
C LEU A 237 -28.05 -7.02 -9.62
N SER A 238 -28.89 -6.33 -8.87
CA SER A 238 -29.41 -6.78 -7.57
C SER A 238 -30.80 -6.21 -7.30
N ALA A 239 -31.69 -7.06 -6.74
CA ALA A 239 -33.03 -6.64 -6.35
C ALA A 239 -33.00 -5.62 -5.20
N ILE A 240 -34.04 -4.80 -5.12
CA ILE A 240 -34.25 -3.86 -4.01
C ILE A 240 -34.48 -4.65 -2.71
N ALA A 241 -33.79 -4.27 -1.65
CA ALA A 241 -34.10 -4.66 -0.29
C ALA A 241 -35.16 -3.70 0.30
N PRO A 242 -35.92 -4.12 1.34
CA PRO A 242 -36.73 -3.19 2.10
C PRO A 242 -35.87 -2.00 2.54
N ALA A 243 -36.13 -0.82 1.98
CA ALA A 243 -35.30 0.35 2.18
C ALA A 243 -35.76 1.13 3.39
N PRO A 244 -34.86 1.56 4.25
CA PRO A 244 -35.14 2.57 5.27
C PRO A 244 -35.38 3.94 4.62
N LEU A 245 -36.01 4.84 5.37
CA LEU A 245 -36.29 6.22 4.96
C LEU A 245 -35.03 7.11 4.96
N ARG A 246 -33.86 6.58 4.60
CA ARG A 246 -32.60 7.31 4.58
C ARG A 246 -31.85 7.10 3.26
N GLU A 247 -30.85 7.93 3.01
CA GLU A 247 -29.90 7.72 1.94
C GLU A 247 -29.18 6.37 2.12
N PRO A 248 -29.09 5.54 1.06
CA PRO A 248 -28.36 4.28 1.16
C PRO A 248 -26.87 4.55 1.37
N ILE A 249 -26.28 3.79 2.27
CA ILE A 249 -24.81 3.73 2.37
C ILE A 249 -24.32 2.91 1.18
N ALA A 250 -23.28 3.40 0.55
CA ALA A 250 -22.65 2.77 -0.61
C ALA A 250 -21.21 2.41 -0.31
N SER A 251 -20.71 1.41 -1.00
CA SER A 251 -19.29 1.09 -1.06
C SER A 251 -18.86 0.76 -2.48
N ALA A 252 -17.62 1.10 -2.80
CA ALA A 252 -16.96 0.71 -4.05
C ALA A 252 -15.47 0.48 -3.80
N GLU A 253 -14.91 -0.56 -4.41
CA GLU A 253 -13.50 -0.90 -4.35
C GLU A 253 -13.08 -1.56 -5.67
N ILE A 254 -11.96 -1.14 -6.24
CA ILE A 254 -11.28 -1.92 -7.27
C ILE A 254 -10.22 -2.77 -6.57
N THR A 255 -10.36 -4.08 -6.65
CA THR A 255 -9.46 -5.03 -5.98
C THR A 255 -8.12 -5.12 -6.70
N ALA A 256 -7.10 -5.62 -6.00
CA ALA A 256 -5.78 -5.88 -6.61
C ALA A 256 -5.84 -6.87 -7.79
N GLN A 257 -6.90 -7.71 -7.87
CA GLN A 257 -7.14 -8.63 -8.98
C GLN A 257 -7.87 -7.97 -10.16
N GLY A 258 -8.14 -6.68 -10.11
CA GLY A 258 -8.83 -5.94 -11.16
C GLY A 258 -10.34 -6.23 -11.24
N ALA A 259 -10.97 -6.67 -10.18
CA ALA A 259 -12.42 -6.78 -10.05
C ALA A 259 -13.00 -5.56 -9.33
N LEU A 260 -14.25 -5.22 -9.60
CA LEU A 260 -14.96 -4.14 -8.94
C LEU A 260 -15.94 -4.71 -7.91
N ARG A 261 -15.72 -4.41 -6.63
CA ARG A 261 -16.66 -4.71 -5.54
C ARG A 261 -17.54 -3.51 -5.26
N VAL A 262 -18.84 -3.71 -5.26
CA VAL A 262 -19.81 -2.62 -5.04
C VAL A 262 -21.00 -3.08 -4.22
N GLY A 263 -21.61 -2.16 -3.53
CA GLY A 263 -22.87 -2.43 -2.84
C GLY A 263 -23.60 -1.17 -2.38
N LEU A 264 -24.90 -1.33 -2.20
CA LEU A 264 -25.80 -0.33 -1.61
C LEU A 264 -26.62 -1.00 -0.51
N THR A 265 -26.88 -0.30 0.59
CA THR A 265 -27.67 -0.86 1.70
C THR A 265 -29.17 -1.05 1.35
N ASP A 266 -29.65 -0.43 0.27
CA ASP A 266 -31.01 -0.62 -0.27
C ASP A 266 -31.08 -1.74 -1.33
N ARG A 267 -30.04 -2.56 -1.50
CA ARG A 267 -30.01 -3.72 -2.40
C ARG A 267 -29.85 -5.01 -1.61
N LYS A 268 -30.39 -6.11 -2.15
CA LYS A 268 -30.31 -7.43 -1.47
C LYS A 268 -28.88 -7.92 -1.32
N ASP A 269 -28.07 -7.71 -2.37
CA ASP A 269 -26.72 -8.26 -2.43
C ASP A 269 -25.70 -7.15 -2.61
N GLY A 270 -24.54 -7.28 -1.96
CA GLY A 270 -23.31 -6.73 -2.44
C GLY A 270 -22.77 -7.59 -3.59
N LEU A 271 -21.94 -7.01 -4.45
CA LEU A 271 -21.52 -7.64 -5.70
C LEU A 271 -20.02 -7.53 -5.91
N GLU A 272 -19.46 -8.55 -6.53
CA GLU A 272 -18.17 -8.47 -7.22
C GLU A 272 -18.44 -8.56 -8.72
N LEU A 273 -17.91 -7.60 -9.47
CA LEU A 273 -18.14 -7.43 -10.90
C LEU A 273 -16.82 -7.51 -11.67
N SER A 274 -16.90 -8.07 -12.89
CA SER A 274 -15.78 -8.02 -13.83
C SER A 274 -15.58 -6.59 -14.39
N GLN A 275 -14.53 -6.40 -15.16
CA GLN A 275 -14.31 -5.18 -15.93
C GLN A 275 -15.49 -4.79 -16.85
N ASP A 276 -16.27 -5.76 -17.32
CA ASP A 276 -17.45 -5.55 -18.16
C ASP A 276 -18.76 -5.45 -17.37
N LEU A 277 -18.67 -5.31 -16.05
CA LEU A 277 -19.77 -5.26 -15.10
C LEU A 277 -20.64 -6.54 -15.09
N ALA A 278 -20.10 -7.68 -15.52
CA ALA A 278 -20.71 -8.98 -15.30
C ALA A 278 -20.52 -9.42 -13.84
N VAL A 279 -21.56 -10.01 -13.25
CA VAL A 279 -21.53 -10.45 -11.85
C VAL A 279 -20.65 -11.69 -11.72
N LEU A 280 -19.55 -11.57 -10.96
CA LEU A 280 -18.64 -12.66 -10.60
C LEU A 280 -19.05 -13.34 -9.30
N ALA A 281 -19.43 -12.53 -8.29
CA ALA A 281 -19.89 -13.02 -7.00
C ALA A 281 -21.02 -12.15 -6.43
N ARG A 282 -21.83 -12.76 -5.54
CA ARG A 282 -22.87 -12.07 -4.76
C ARG A 282 -22.62 -12.29 -3.28
N PHE A 283 -22.84 -11.25 -2.51
CA PHE A 283 -22.70 -11.26 -1.06
C PHE A 283 -24.06 -10.94 -0.41
N PRO A 284 -24.91 -11.97 -0.16
CA PRO A 284 -26.25 -11.76 0.34
C PRO A 284 -26.27 -11.07 1.71
N ALA A 285 -27.06 -10.02 1.85
CA ALA A 285 -27.19 -9.22 3.05
C ALA A 285 -25.90 -8.54 3.56
N LEU A 286 -24.83 -8.57 2.78
CA LEU A 286 -23.54 -7.96 3.12
C LEU A 286 -23.22 -6.79 2.17
N LEU A 287 -22.43 -5.84 2.66
CA LEU A 287 -21.86 -4.76 1.88
C LEU A 287 -20.36 -5.04 1.72
N PRO A 288 -19.82 -5.22 0.51
CA PRO A 288 -18.38 -5.32 0.32
C PRO A 288 -17.70 -4.07 0.87
N ALA A 289 -16.61 -4.26 1.57
CA ALA A 289 -15.94 -3.15 2.23
C ALA A 289 -14.56 -2.92 1.61
N PRO A 290 -14.18 -1.67 1.36
CA PRO A 290 -12.83 -1.35 0.89
C PRO A 290 -11.75 -1.90 1.84
N GLY A 291 -10.62 -2.34 1.28
CA GLY A 291 -9.55 -3.00 2.05
C GLY A 291 -9.82 -4.47 2.38
N GLY A 292 -10.85 -5.06 1.76
CA GLY A 292 -11.19 -6.48 1.85
C GLY A 292 -12.19 -6.82 2.95
N GLY A 293 -12.89 -7.90 2.75
CA GLY A 293 -13.99 -8.33 3.62
C GLY A 293 -15.32 -7.69 3.28
N CYS A 294 -16.28 -7.84 4.19
CA CYS A 294 -17.63 -7.33 4.07
C CYS A 294 -18.09 -6.72 5.39
N VAL A 295 -19.15 -5.92 5.35
CA VAL A 295 -19.83 -5.40 6.52
C VAL A 295 -21.26 -5.88 6.52
N GLU A 296 -21.72 -6.37 7.67
CA GLU A 296 -23.08 -6.83 7.86
C GLU A 296 -24.05 -5.64 7.88
N ARG A 297 -25.15 -5.75 7.15
CA ARG A 297 -26.19 -4.75 7.16
C ARG A 297 -27.08 -4.92 8.37
N GLY A 298 -27.26 -3.86 9.09
CA GLY A 298 -28.18 -3.80 10.22
C GLY A 298 -29.52 -3.18 9.86
N PRO A 299 -30.39 -3.02 10.86
CA PRO A 299 -31.65 -2.31 10.70
C PRO A 299 -31.43 -0.85 10.29
N LEU A 300 -32.45 -0.25 9.68
CA LEU A 300 -32.43 1.14 9.21
C LEU A 300 -31.36 1.47 8.17
N GLY A 301 -30.78 0.45 7.49
CA GLY A 301 -29.74 0.64 6.48
C GLY A 301 -28.40 1.09 7.04
N LEU A 302 -28.17 0.99 8.34
CA LEU A 302 -26.89 1.17 8.99
C LEU A 302 -26.05 -0.11 8.86
N LEU A 303 -24.76 0.01 9.13
CA LEU A 303 -23.82 -1.11 9.10
C LEU A 303 -23.48 -1.52 10.54
N ALA A 304 -23.37 -2.83 10.78
CA ALA A 304 -23.18 -3.37 12.11
C ALA A 304 -21.72 -3.69 12.40
N ARG A 305 -21.16 -4.69 11.74
CA ARG A 305 -19.81 -5.20 12.02
C ARG A 305 -19.10 -5.68 10.76
N TRP A 306 -17.80 -5.73 10.86
CA TRP A 306 -16.93 -6.32 9.85
C TRP A 306 -16.97 -7.84 9.92
N VAL A 307 -17.13 -8.51 8.78
CA VAL A 307 -17.21 -9.96 8.65
C VAL A 307 -16.44 -10.43 7.41
N GLY A 308 -16.19 -11.72 7.30
CA GLY A 308 -15.76 -12.32 6.04
C GLY A 308 -16.89 -12.29 5.02
N CYS A 309 -16.60 -12.10 3.73
CA CYS A 309 -17.66 -12.09 2.70
C CYS A 309 -18.31 -13.45 2.47
N THR A 310 -17.71 -14.53 2.95
CA THR A 310 -18.24 -15.92 2.88
C THR A 310 -18.91 -16.35 4.19
N GLU A 311 -18.84 -15.55 5.24
CA GLU A 311 -19.44 -15.87 6.52
C GLU A 311 -20.95 -15.64 6.46
N PRO A 312 -21.77 -16.63 6.88
CA PRO A 312 -23.21 -16.42 6.99
C PRO A 312 -23.47 -15.36 8.07
N SER A 313 -24.36 -14.43 7.76
CA SER A 313 -24.88 -13.47 8.74
C SER A 313 -25.51 -14.25 9.91
N HIS A 314 -24.87 -14.23 11.07
CA HIS A 314 -25.31 -15.01 12.23
C HIS A 314 -26.37 -14.27 13.05
N GLY A 315 -27.34 -13.61 12.45
CA GLY A 315 -28.60 -13.19 13.09
C GLY A 315 -28.57 -12.60 14.51
N ARG A 316 -27.39 -12.42 15.11
CA ARG A 316 -27.24 -11.69 16.36
C ARG A 316 -27.30 -10.21 16.05
N THR A 317 -28.37 -9.59 16.42
CA THR A 317 -28.61 -8.16 16.34
C THR A 317 -27.58 -7.40 17.20
N GLN A 318 -26.37 -7.22 16.66
CA GLN A 318 -25.52 -6.17 17.20
C GLN A 318 -26.07 -4.81 16.77
N PRO A 319 -25.97 -3.79 17.62
CA PRO A 319 -26.42 -2.45 17.24
C PRO A 319 -25.65 -2.00 15.99
N ALA A 320 -26.38 -1.68 14.94
CA ALA A 320 -25.83 -1.12 13.72
C ALA A 320 -25.72 0.39 13.94
N THR A 321 -24.50 0.91 13.98
CA THR A 321 -24.23 2.31 14.27
C THR A 321 -23.41 2.99 13.18
N LEU A 322 -22.80 2.23 12.27
CA LEU A 322 -21.94 2.83 11.26
C LEU A 322 -22.73 3.31 10.05
N ASP A 323 -22.46 4.54 9.62
CA ASP A 323 -23.05 5.15 8.42
C ASP A 323 -22.02 5.43 7.30
N ALA A 324 -20.74 5.22 7.55
CA ALA A 324 -19.69 5.25 6.55
C ALA A 324 -18.57 4.25 6.88
N ILE A 325 -17.89 3.77 5.85
CA ILE A 325 -16.77 2.83 5.97
C ILE A 325 -15.67 3.19 4.97
N ALA A 326 -14.43 2.98 5.38
CA ALA A 326 -13.25 3.05 4.52
C ALA A 326 -12.28 1.94 4.90
N GLY A 327 -11.45 1.52 3.95
CA GLY A 327 -10.43 0.52 4.24
C GLY A 327 -9.40 0.40 3.13
N GLN A 328 -8.19 -0.04 3.53
CA GLN A 328 -7.09 -0.38 2.63
C GLN A 328 -6.13 -1.34 3.35
N ASN A 329 -5.66 -2.36 2.64
CA ASN A 329 -4.62 -3.29 3.10
C ASN A 329 -4.85 -3.84 4.53
N GLY A 330 -6.11 -4.19 4.85
CA GLY A 330 -6.49 -4.71 6.16
C GLY A 330 -6.74 -3.65 7.24
N THR A 331 -6.40 -2.38 7.02
CA THR A 331 -6.86 -1.26 7.85
C THR A 331 -8.31 -0.96 7.52
N ARG A 332 -9.17 -0.86 8.53
CA ARG A 332 -10.62 -0.70 8.38
C ARG A 332 -11.11 0.35 9.34
N LEU A 333 -11.84 1.32 8.82
CA LEU A 333 -12.41 2.43 9.58
C LEU A 333 -13.91 2.51 9.34
N GLY A 334 -14.65 2.78 10.40
CA GLY A 334 -16.08 3.07 10.34
C GLY A 334 -16.38 4.41 11.01
N ARG A 335 -17.41 5.12 10.55
CA ARG A 335 -17.95 6.30 11.20
C ARG A 335 -19.22 5.92 11.95
N ASP A 336 -19.26 6.25 13.23
CA ASP A 336 -20.48 6.12 14.03
C ASP A 336 -21.45 7.26 13.71
N GLN A 337 -22.66 6.93 13.34
CA GLN A 337 -23.68 7.91 12.91
C GLN A 337 -24.02 8.92 14.00
N ALA A 338 -24.20 8.45 15.24
CA ALA A 338 -24.70 9.30 16.31
C ALA A 338 -23.66 10.30 16.79
N SER A 339 -22.40 9.88 16.88
CA SER A 339 -21.32 10.72 17.39
C SER A 339 -20.51 11.41 16.28
N GLY A 340 -20.59 10.95 15.04
CA GLY A 340 -19.72 11.39 13.93
C GLY A 340 -18.26 10.95 14.10
N LYS A 341 -17.97 10.06 15.04
CA LYS A 341 -16.61 9.67 15.38
C LYS A 341 -16.15 8.47 14.56
N LEU A 342 -14.84 8.44 14.29
CA LEU A 342 -14.19 7.27 13.69
C LEU A 342 -14.04 6.14 14.71
N SER A 343 -14.24 4.93 14.24
CA SER A 343 -13.88 3.70 14.94
C SER A 343 -13.07 2.82 14.02
N GLY A 344 -11.97 2.27 14.50
CA GLY A 344 -11.19 1.27 13.78
C GLY A 344 -11.75 -0.13 14.02
N ALA A 345 -11.55 -1.05 13.08
CA ALA A 345 -11.76 -2.48 13.33
C ALA A 345 -10.81 -3.00 14.43
N ARG A 346 -9.76 -2.25 14.73
CA ARG A 346 -8.88 -2.46 15.88
C ARG A 346 -9.11 -1.31 16.86
N PRO A 347 -9.64 -1.59 18.07
CA PRO A 347 -9.89 -0.55 19.08
C PRO A 347 -8.60 0.18 19.55
N GLU A 348 -7.44 -0.42 19.29
CA GLU A 348 -6.13 0.12 19.64
C GLU A 348 -5.79 1.41 18.86
N LEU A 349 -6.48 1.69 17.74
CA LEU A 349 -6.20 2.89 16.94
C LEU A 349 -6.65 4.20 17.59
N GLY A 350 -7.37 4.18 18.74
CA GLY A 350 -7.69 5.38 19.53
C GLY A 350 -8.41 6.52 18.80
N LEU A 351 -8.83 6.30 17.54
CA LEU A 351 -9.39 7.32 16.63
C LEU A 351 -10.76 7.86 17.04
N SER A 352 -11.33 7.33 18.12
CA SER A 352 -12.68 7.65 18.60
C SER A 352 -12.90 9.11 19.05
N GLN A 353 -11.86 9.92 19.06
CA GLN A 353 -11.96 11.34 19.41
C GLN A 353 -12.25 12.27 18.22
N ASN A 354 -12.02 11.79 17.00
CA ASN A 354 -12.07 12.60 15.78
C ASN A 354 -13.46 12.52 15.13
N ARG A 355 -14.11 13.67 14.95
CA ARG A 355 -15.35 13.78 14.18
C ARG A 355 -15.03 14.04 12.72
N VAL A 356 -15.66 13.28 11.84
CA VAL A 356 -15.49 13.37 10.39
C VAL A 356 -16.85 13.31 9.71
N GLY A 357 -16.92 13.76 8.47
CA GLY A 357 -18.13 13.63 7.66
C GLY A 357 -18.39 12.20 7.21
N ALA A 358 -19.51 11.98 6.54
CA ALA A 358 -19.98 10.65 6.15
C ALA A 358 -19.32 10.12 4.87
N GLN A 359 -18.47 10.89 4.21
CA GLN A 359 -17.76 10.44 3.02
C GLN A 359 -16.31 10.16 3.39
N LEU A 360 -15.89 8.90 3.28
CA LEU A 360 -14.59 8.42 3.71
C LEU A 360 -13.91 7.66 2.58
N ALA A 361 -12.60 7.88 2.40
CA ALA A 361 -11.74 7.02 1.58
C ALA A 361 -10.40 6.84 2.28
N LEU A 362 -9.87 5.63 2.26
CA LEU A 362 -8.55 5.29 2.79
C LEU A 362 -7.66 4.83 1.64
N GLY A 363 -6.44 5.34 1.58
CA GLY A 363 -5.48 5.01 0.53
C GLY A 363 -4.09 5.51 0.86
N ASP A 364 -3.09 5.00 0.19
CA ASP A 364 -1.72 5.51 0.26
C ASP A 364 -1.56 6.61 -0.81
N ALA A 365 -1.77 7.85 -0.38
CA ALA A 365 -1.86 9.00 -1.29
C ALA A 365 -0.48 9.53 -1.72
N ASP A 366 0.58 9.29 -0.97
CA ASP A 366 1.93 9.75 -1.29
C ASP A 366 2.92 8.62 -1.58
N SER A 367 2.43 7.37 -1.59
CA SER A 367 3.20 6.16 -1.85
C SER A 367 4.34 5.93 -0.83
N ASP A 368 4.13 6.38 0.40
CA ASP A 368 5.07 6.12 1.51
C ASP A 368 4.75 4.82 2.27
N GLY A 369 3.64 4.18 1.91
CA GLY A 369 3.13 2.94 2.48
C GLY A 369 2.35 3.13 3.79
N ALA A 370 2.20 4.35 4.31
CA ALA A 370 1.24 4.67 5.35
C ALA A 370 -0.10 5.07 4.71
N PRO A 371 -1.23 4.68 5.30
CA PRO A 371 -2.51 5.06 4.72
C PRO A 371 -2.90 6.49 5.08
N GLU A 372 -3.38 7.25 4.09
CA GLU A 372 -4.09 8.50 4.29
C GLU A 372 -5.59 8.28 4.31
N LEU A 373 -6.26 9.09 5.13
CA LEU A 373 -7.72 9.18 5.18
C LEU A 373 -8.18 10.50 4.55
N ALA A 374 -8.95 10.39 3.48
CA ALA A 374 -9.69 11.50 2.90
C ALA A 374 -11.14 11.48 3.41
N PHE A 375 -11.66 12.63 3.85
CA PHE A 375 -13.03 12.72 4.37
C PHE A 375 -13.67 14.07 4.13
N SER A 376 -15.03 14.08 4.11
CA SER A 376 -15.84 15.29 4.09
C SER A 376 -15.94 15.91 5.49
N ALA A 377 -16.34 17.17 5.60
CA ALA A 377 -16.61 17.80 6.88
C ALA A 377 -17.86 17.21 7.55
N ASP A 378 -17.88 17.17 8.89
CA ASP A 378 -19.09 16.84 9.67
C ASP A 378 -20.00 18.08 9.75
N THR A 379 -20.66 18.38 8.65
CA THR A 379 -21.52 19.56 8.50
C THR A 379 -22.85 19.20 7.84
N LEU A 380 -23.91 19.92 8.21
CA LEU A 380 -25.21 19.85 7.54
C LEU A 380 -25.33 20.88 6.40
N ASP A 381 -24.46 21.89 6.37
CA ASP A 381 -24.44 22.88 5.32
C ASP A 381 -23.47 22.46 4.21
N ALA A 382 -24.04 22.01 3.10
CA ALA A 382 -23.25 21.60 1.93
C ALA A 382 -22.28 22.68 1.41
N ARG A 383 -22.55 23.98 1.65
CA ARG A 383 -21.69 25.08 1.20
C ARG A 383 -20.42 25.21 2.04
N SER A 384 -20.48 24.77 3.29
CA SER A 384 -19.34 24.78 4.22
C SER A 384 -18.56 23.48 4.20
N ASP A 385 -18.93 22.52 3.31
CA ASP A 385 -18.23 21.24 3.19
C ASP A 385 -16.84 21.41 2.60
N ARG A 386 -15.95 20.54 3.02
CA ARG A 386 -14.54 20.55 2.63
C ARG A 386 -13.98 19.13 2.60
N LEU A 387 -13.09 18.90 1.69
CA LEU A 387 -12.25 17.70 1.65
C LEU A 387 -11.04 17.91 2.56
N THR A 388 -10.86 17.02 3.51
CA THR A 388 -9.66 16.97 4.35
C THR A 388 -8.92 15.68 4.09
N LEU A 389 -7.60 15.76 3.89
CA LEU A 389 -6.70 14.62 3.82
C LEU A 389 -5.79 14.63 5.03
N VAL A 390 -5.67 13.48 5.69
CA VAL A 390 -4.82 13.29 6.88
C VAL A 390 -4.04 11.99 6.76
N THR A 391 -2.84 11.93 7.32
CA THR A 391 -2.12 10.66 7.53
C THR A 391 -2.53 10.05 8.87
N LEU A 392 -2.65 8.73 8.91
CA LEU A 392 -2.93 7.97 10.13
C LEU A 392 -1.62 7.62 10.84
N GLU A 393 -1.27 8.37 11.88
CA GLU A 393 -0.10 8.09 12.72
C GLU A 393 -0.53 7.54 14.09
N GLY A 394 -0.62 6.22 14.19
CA GLY A 394 -1.13 5.57 15.39
C GLY A 394 -2.58 6.00 15.69
N ASP A 395 -2.78 6.72 16.79
CA ASP A 395 -4.06 7.25 17.24
C ASP A 395 -4.36 8.69 16.77
N LYS A 396 -3.46 9.30 15.98
CA LYS A 396 -3.55 10.68 15.55
C LYS A 396 -3.88 10.82 14.07
N LEU A 397 -4.66 11.84 13.76
CA LEU A 397 -4.89 12.31 12.41
C LEU A 397 -4.00 13.54 12.16
N VAL A 398 -2.96 13.36 11.34
CA VAL A 398 -2.02 14.43 11.00
C VAL A 398 -2.48 15.10 9.71
N PRO A 399 -2.92 16.39 9.76
CA PRO A 399 -3.40 17.08 8.57
C PRO A 399 -2.35 17.19 7.48
N ARG A 400 -2.75 16.91 6.23
CA ARG A 400 -1.91 17.03 5.04
C ARG A 400 -2.36 18.17 4.15
N PHE A 401 -3.63 18.28 3.86
CA PHE A 401 -4.25 19.44 3.24
C PHE A 401 -5.75 19.49 3.50
N GLU A 402 -6.33 20.66 3.24
CA GLU A 402 -7.77 20.89 3.26
C GLU A 402 -8.17 21.73 2.04
N LEU A 403 -9.24 21.33 1.38
CA LEU A 403 -9.75 21.98 0.16
C LEU A 403 -11.27 22.21 0.29
N PRO A 404 -11.77 23.45 0.14
CA PRO A 404 -13.20 23.70 0.06
C PRO A 404 -13.84 22.94 -1.11
N ALA A 405 -14.80 22.10 -0.85
CA ALA A 405 -15.50 21.26 -1.82
C ALA A 405 -16.97 21.12 -1.42
N PRO A 406 -17.86 21.98 -1.91
CA PRO A 406 -19.24 22.04 -1.44
C PRO A 406 -20.02 20.79 -1.82
N GLY A 407 -20.70 20.19 -0.84
CA GLY A 407 -21.62 19.08 -1.03
C GLY A 407 -20.98 17.79 -1.53
N ILE A 408 -19.94 17.35 -0.84
CA ILE A 408 -19.25 16.08 -1.14
C ILE A 408 -20.24 14.92 -0.93
N THR A 409 -20.41 14.10 -1.97
CA THR A 409 -21.28 12.92 -1.95
C THR A 409 -20.51 11.61 -2.00
N ALA A 410 -19.26 11.64 -2.48
CA ALA A 410 -18.35 10.48 -2.46
C ALA A 410 -16.90 10.93 -2.62
N VAL A 411 -15.98 10.14 -2.08
CA VAL A 411 -14.53 10.37 -2.16
C VAL A 411 -13.84 9.05 -2.50
N ALA A 412 -12.77 9.09 -3.29
CA ALA A 412 -11.86 7.96 -3.51
C ALA A 412 -10.41 8.44 -3.58
N ILE A 413 -9.48 7.63 -3.10
CA ILE A 413 -8.05 7.75 -3.35
C ILE A 413 -7.71 6.71 -4.43
N CYS A 414 -7.05 7.13 -5.51
CA CYS A 414 -6.69 6.23 -6.59
C CYS A 414 -5.53 5.34 -6.20
N VAL A 415 -5.68 4.02 -6.37
CA VAL A 415 -4.63 3.03 -6.07
C VAL A 415 -3.89 2.60 -7.33
N GLY A 416 -2.65 2.10 -7.18
CA GLY A 416 -1.90 1.47 -8.28
C GLY A 416 -1.21 2.44 -9.24
N ARG A 417 -0.93 3.69 -8.85
CA ARG A 417 -0.10 4.58 -9.65
C ARG A 417 1.37 4.43 -9.24
N GLU A 418 2.17 3.93 -10.17
CA GLU A 418 3.62 3.99 -10.06
C GLU A 418 4.10 5.37 -10.54
N GLY A 419 4.86 6.09 -9.70
CA GLY A 419 5.49 7.36 -10.07
C GLY A 419 5.51 8.38 -8.93
N PRO A 420 6.40 9.38 -9.02
CA PRO A 420 6.50 10.41 -8.01
C PRO A 420 5.28 11.33 -8.03
N GLY A 421 4.78 11.69 -6.85
CA GLY A 421 3.68 12.62 -6.65
C GLY A 421 2.51 12.02 -5.89
N MET A 422 1.55 12.87 -5.58
CA MET A 422 0.31 12.46 -4.90
C MET A 422 -0.53 11.57 -5.81
N ALA A 423 -1.03 10.46 -5.29
CA ALA A 423 -2.05 9.67 -5.98
C ALA A 423 -3.30 10.55 -6.19
N PRO A 424 -3.93 10.49 -7.36
CA PRO A 424 -5.11 11.30 -7.60
C PRO A 424 -6.22 10.99 -6.60
N LEU A 425 -6.83 12.05 -6.03
CA LEU A 425 -8.09 11.91 -5.32
C LEU A 425 -9.23 12.26 -6.26
N VAL A 426 -10.32 11.53 -6.14
CA VAL A 426 -11.55 11.81 -6.88
C VAL A 426 -12.66 12.13 -5.88
N VAL A 427 -13.33 13.24 -6.11
CA VAL A 427 -14.43 13.72 -5.28
C VAL A 427 -15.66 13.91 -6.16
N ALA A 428 -16.79 13.35 -5.77
CA ALA A 428 -18.07 13.66 -6.35
C ALA A 428 -18.77 14.71 -5.49
N THR A 429 -19.25 15.76 -6.12
CA THR A 429 -20.16 16.74 -5.58
C THR A 429 -21.50 16.63 -6.32
N GLY A 430 -22.51 17.43 -6.02
CA GLY A 430 -23.86 17.25 -6.59
C GLY A 430 -23.92 16.91 -8.09
N ASP A 431 -23.22 17.63 -8.95
CA ASP A 431 -23.19 17.44 -10.40
C ASP A 431 -21.77 17.52 -11.04
N GLU A 432 -20.75 17.56 -10.20
CA GLU A 432 -19.35 17.60 -10.65
C GLU A 432 -18.55 16.41 -10.10
N LEU A 433 -17.52 16.03 -10.85
CA LEU A 433 -16.41 15.19 -10.41
C LEU A 433 -15.14 16.02 -10.38
N TRP A 434 -14.46 16.02 -9.26
CA TRP A 434 -13.17 16.71 -9.10
C TRP A 434 -12.07 15.68 -9.09
N LEU A 435 -11.08 15.86 -9.95
CA LEU A 435 -9.83 15.10 -9.92
C LEU A 435 -8.74 16.01 -9.36
N ILE A 436 -8.21 15.65 -8.21
CA ILE A 436 -7.21 16.41 -7.46
C ILE A 436 -5.88 15.69 -7.59
N ARG A 437 -4.85 16.41 -8.02
CA ARG A 437 -3.49 15.88 -8.29
C ARG A 437 -2.42 16.73 -7.63
#